data_0d0d11671e367391d30e0e67df20ebd9
#
_entry.id   0d0d11671e367391d30e0e67df20ebd9
#
_cell.length_a   1.000
_cell.length_b   1.000
_cell.length_c   1.000
_cell.angle_alpha   90.00
_cell.angle_beta   90.00
_cell.angle_gamma   90.00
#
_symmetry.space_group_name_H-M   'P 1'
#
loop_
_entity.id
_entity.type
_entity.pdbx_description
1 polymer ?
#
loop_
_entity_poly.entity_id
_entity_poly.type
_entity_poly.pdbx_seq_one_letter_code
_entity_poly.pdbx_strand_id
1 'polypeptide(L)'
;MANLDISSKLGHEKQEITIAEGKTYEVDCSAETMLKAQDIFKKDDSLEGLFTAIKLLIGEKAEEDIREMKLTVSGLKIVIIAIMAQVNEVSYEEMEKRFQNK
;
A
#
# COMPACT_ATOMS: atom_id res chain seq x y z
N MET A 1 -16.81 -26.17 -27.62
CA MET A 1 -16.62 -24.78 -27.24
C MET A 1 -15.41 -24.67 -26.31
N ALA A 2 -14.50 -23.78 -26.61
CA ALA A 2 -13.30 -23.62 -25.80
C ALA A 2 -13.60 -22.79 -24.54
N ASN A 3 -13.04 -23.21 -23.45
CA ASN A 3 -13.12 -22.48 -22.20
C ASN A 3 -11.70 -22.11 -21.77
N LEU A 4 -11.50 -20.86 -21.48
CA LEU A 4 -10.21 -20.37 -20.95
C LEU A 4 -10.31 -20.30 -19.44
N ASP A 5 -9.56 -21.14 -18.75
CA ASP A 5 -9.57 -21.17 -17.30
C ASP A 5 -8.39 -20.34 -16.77
N ILE A 6 -8.69 -19.22 -16.16
CA ILE A 6 -7.68 -18.32 -15.61
C ILE A 6 -7.64 -18.33 -14.08
N SER A 7 -8.35 -19.28 -13.46
CA SER A 7 -8.47 -19.30 -12.01
C SER A 7 -7.12 -19.33 -11.28
N SER A 8 -6.14 -20.07 -11.82
CA SER A 8 -4.82 -20.13 -11.20
C SER A 8 -4.05 -18.81 -11.31
N LYS A 9 -4.39 -17.99 -12.28
CA LYS A 9 -3.75 -16.69 -12.46
C LYS A 9 -4.34 -15.62 -11.56
N LEU A 10 -5.57 -15.80 -11.11
CA LEU A 10 -6.25 -14.86 -10.24
C LEU A 10 -5.91 -15.08 -8.77
N GLY A 11 -5.42 -16.27 -8.43
CA GLY A 11 -4.95 -16.54 -7.09
C GLY A 11 -3.69 -15.75 -6.81
N HIS A 12 -3.57 -15.24 -5.60
CA HIS A 12 -2.39 -14.49 -5.20
C HIS A 12 -1.99 -14.84 -3.78
N GLU A 13 -0.72 -14.72 -3.50
CA GLU A 13 -0.23 -14.90 -2.15
C GLU A 13 -0.56 -13.65 -1.33
N LYS A 14 -0.76 -13.84 -0.03
CA LYS A 14 -0.94 -12.71 0.85
C LYS A 14 0.31 -11.85 0.84
N GLN A 15 0.12 -10.56 0.68
CA GLN A 15 1.20 -9.60 0.74
C GLN A 15 1.28 -9.02 2.12
N GLU A 16 2.47 -8.89 2.65
CA GLU A 16 2.69 -8.33 3.96
C GLU A 16 3.79 -7.29 3.90
N ILE A 17 3.74 -6.35 4.83
CA ILE A 17 4.79 -5.35 4.96
C ILE A 17 5.23 -5.31 6.43
N THR A 18 6.53 -5.28 6.65
CA THR A 18 7.11 -5.13 7.97
C THR A 18 7.67 -3.72 8.07
N ILE A 19 7.13 -2.95 9.00
CA ILE A 19 7.51 -1.54 9.18
C ILE A 19 8.60 -1.41 10.25
N ALA A 20 8.53 -2.23 11.28
CA ALA A 20 9.50 -2.24 12.35
C ALA A 20 9.52 -3.64 12.93
N GLU A 21 10.51 -3.93 13.76
CA GLU A 21 10.61 -5.24 14.38
C GLU A 21 9.32 -5.58 15.13
N GLY A 22 8.74 -6.73 14.80
CA GLY A 22 7.49 -7.18 15.41
C GLY A 22 6.25 -6.48 14.87
N LYS A 23 6.39 -5.63 13.85
CA LYS A 23 5.26 -4.87 13.30
C LYS A 23 5.06 -5.21 11.83
N THR A 24 4.39 -6.32 11.60
CA THR A 24 4.09 -6.82 10.26
C THR A 24 2.58 -6.77 10.04
N TYR A 25 2.16 -6.29 8.90
CA TYR A 25 0.76 -6.10 8.57
C TYR A 25 0.45 -6.67 7.19
N GLU A 26 -0.76 -7.21 7.05
CA GLU A 26 -1.23 -7.69 5.77
C GLU A 26 -1.68 -6.52 4.92
N VAL A 27 -1.35 -6.55 3.63
CA VAL A 27 -1.71 -5.50 2.69
C VAL A 27 -2.94 -5.94 1.91
N ASP A 28 -3.96 -5.09 1.87
CA ASP A 28 -5.14 -5.34 1.06
C ASP A 28 -4.84 -4.93 -0.38
N CYS A 29 -4.63 -5.93 -1.23
CA CYS A 29 -4.26 -5.71 -2.63
C CYS A 29 -5.46 -5.77 -3.57
N SER A 30 -6.68 -5.73 -3.05
CA SER A 30 -7.85 -5.77 -3.92
C SER A 30 -7.93 -4.53 -4.80
N ALA A 31 -8.45 -4.69 -6.01
CA ALA A 31 -8.59 -3.59 -6.94
C ALA A 31 -9.48 -2.49 -6.37
N GLU A 32 -10.54 -2.88 -5.67
CA GLU A 32 -11.45 -1.90 -5.05
C GLU A 32 -10.71 -1.01 -4.05
N THR A 33 -9.95 -1.61 -3.15
CA THR A 33 -9.19 -0.85 -2.16
C THR A 33 -8.14 0.03 -2.83
N MET A 34 -7.47 -0.51 -3.84
CA MET A 34 -6.46 0.23 -4.58
C MET A 34 -7.03 1.49 -5.23
N LEU A 35 -8.20 1.37 -5.84
CA LEU A 35 -8.85 2.52 -6.48
C LEU A 35 -9.25 3.57 -5.46
N LYS A 36 -9.73 3.14 -4.30
CA LYS A 36 -10.08 4.07 -3.22
C LYS A 36 -8.83 4.80 -2.72
N ALA A 37 -7.73 4.11 -2.56
CA ALA A 37 -6.48 4.72 -2.11
C ALA A 37 -5.97 5.74 -3.11
N GLN A 38 -6.02 5.42 -4.40
CA GLN A 38 -5.61 6.35 -5.44
C GLN A 38 -6.48 7.61 -5.44
N ASP A 39 -7.77 7.44 -5.25
CA ASP A 39 -8.69 8.57 -5.19
C ASP A 39 -8.36 9.50 -4.02
N ILE A 40 -8.03 8.92 -2.86
CA ILE A 40 -7.63 9.70 -1.69
C ILE A 40 -6.36 10.49 -2.00
N PHE A 41 -5.37 9.87 -2.62
CA PHE A 41 -4.12 10.56 -2.97
C PHE A 41 -4.33 11.72 -3.92
N LYS A 42 -5.29 11.60 -4.83
CA LYS A 42 -5.58 12.66 -5.79
C LYS A 42 -6.31 13.84 -5.17
N LYS A 43 -7.19 13.57 -4.20
CA LYS A 43 -8.05 14.60 -3.61
C LYS A 43 -7.46 15.24 -2.37
N ASP A 44 -6.63 14.52 -1.66
CA ASP A 44 -6.12 14.98 -0.36
C ASP A 44 -4.69 14.54 -0.19
N ASP A 45 -3.77 15.46 -0.47
CA ASP A 45 -2.34 15.21 -0.30
C ASP A 45 -1.83 15.62 1.08
N SER A 46 -2.76 15.89 1.99
CA SER A 46 -2.41 16.25 3.36
C SER A 46 -1.93 15.02 4.14
N LEU A 47 -1.39 15.30 5.33
CA LEU A 47 -0.98 14.23 6.25
C LEU A 47 -2.14 13.30 6.58
N GLU A 48 -3.33 13.86 6.81
CA GLU A 48 -4.50 13.05 7.12
C GLU A 48 -4.90 12.16 5.96
N GLY A 49 -4.76 12.65 4.73
CA GLY A 49 -4.99 11.83 3.55
C GLY A 49 -4.06 10.63 3.49
N LEU A 50 -2.78 10.83 3.82
CA LEU A 50 -1.81 9.74 3.86
C LEU A 50 -2.20 8.69 4.91
N PHE A 51 -2.60 9.12 6.10
CA PHE A 51 -3.01 8.18 7.15
C PHE A 51 -4.30 7.45 6.78
N THR A 52 -5.24 8.14 6.12
CA THR A 52 -6.46 7.50 5.66
C THR A 52 -6.15 6.38 4.67
N ALA A 53 -5.23 6.65 3.74
CA ALA A 53 -4.81 5.64 2.76
C ALA A 53 -4.11 4.45 3.45
N ILE A 54 -3.25 4.73 4.43
CA ILE A 54 -2.58 3.67 5.18
C ILE A 54 -3.59 2.78 5.88
N LYS A 55 -4.56 3.38 6.56
CA LYS A 55 -5.62 2.65 7.24
C LYS A 55 -6.37 1.74 6.28
N LEU A 56 -6.67 2.26 5.09
CA LEU A 56 -7.40 1.51 4.08
C LEU A 56 -6.58 0.33 3.57
N LEU A 57 -5.29 0.52 3.37
CA LEU A 57 -4.42 -0.48 2.74
C LEU A 57 -3.89 -1.53 3.71
N ILE A 58 -3.53 -1.15 4.92
CA ILE A 58 -2.92 -2.08 5.88
C ILE A 58 -3.60 -2.12 7.25
N GLY A 59 -4.70 -1.40 7.41
CA GLY A 59 -5.56 -1.54 8.57
C GLY A 59 -5.38 -0.47 9.63
N GLU A 60 -6.37 -0.43 10.53
CA GLU A 60 -6.42 0.57 11.59
C GLU A 60 -5.27 0.41 12.58
N LYS A 61 -4.92 -0.83 12.92
CA LYS A 61 -3.83 -1.07 13.86
C LYS A 61 -2.51 -0.53 13.32
N ALA A 62 -2.28 -0.73 12.03
CA ALA A 62 -1.07 -0.21 11.38
C ALA A 62 -1.05 1.31 11.41
N GLU A 63 -2.18 1.94 11.14
CA GLU A 63 -2.28 3.39 11.20
C GLU A 63 -1.94 3.90 12.59
N GLU A 64 -2.51 3.29 13.63
CA GLU A 64 -2.21 3.68 15.01
C GLU A 64 -0.75 3.54 15.33
N ASP A 65 -0.15 2.41 14.96
CA ASP A 65 1.26 2.16 15.25
C ASP A 65 2.16 3.15 14.53
N ILE A 66 1.83 3.48 13.30
CA ILE A 66 2.62 4.44 12.51
C ILE A 66 2.50 5.84 13.10
N ARG A 67 1.32 6.23 13.57
CA ARG A 67 1.16 7.53 14.23
C ARG A 67 2.01 7.61 15.48
N GLU A 68 2.09 6.53 16.26
CA GLU A 68 2.89 6.48 17.46
C GLU A 68 4.39 6.57 17.17
N MET A 69 4.82 6.10 16.01
CA MET A 69 6.24 6.17 15.61
C MET A 69 6.69 7.59 15.31
N LYS A 70 5.77 8.50 15.08
CA LYS A 70 6.05 9.92 14.79
C LYS A 70 7.08 10.10 13.69
N LEU A 71 6.81 9.41 12.57
CA LEU A 71 7.69 9.45 11.42
C LEU A 71 7.70 10.85 10.77
N THR A 72 8.81 11.17 10.13
CA THR A 72 8.90 12.37 9.30
C THR A 72 8.03 12.19 8.06
N VAL A 73 7.80 13.30 7.34
CA VAL A 73 7.09 13.22 6.06
C VAL A 73 7.82 12.27 5.11
N SER A 74 9.15 12.34 5.07
CA SER A 74 9.93 11.42 4.25
C SER A 74 9.73 9.97 4.66
N GLY A 75 9.67 9.71 5.97
CA GLY A 75 9.42 8.36 6.48
C GLY A 75 8.06 7.84 6.06
N LEU A 76 7.03 8.68 6.13
CA LEU A 76 5.70 8.31 5.69
C LEU A 76 5.66 7.99 4.20
N LYS A 77 6.38 8.76 3.39
CA LYS A 77 6.48 8.48 1.95
C LYS A 77 7.12 7.13 1.69
N ILE A 78 8.14 6.78 2.47
CA ILE A 78 8.77 5.46 2.36
C ILE A 78 7.75 4.35 2.62
N VAL A 79 6.94 4.51 3.66
CA VAL A 79 5.91 3.53 3.98
C VAL A 79 4.90 3.40 2.82
N ILE A 80 4.44 4.52 2.30
CA ILE A 80 3.47 4.52 1.19
C ILE A 80 4.07 3.86 -0.05
N ILE A 81 5.31 4.19 -0.40
CA ILE A 81 5.97 3.60 -1.57
C ILE A 81 6.10 2.09 -1.38
N ALA A 82 6.47 1.64 -0.18
CA ALA A 82 6.60 0.22 0.11
C ALA A 82 5.27 -0.51 -0.04
N ILE A 83 4.19 0.08 0.48
CA ILE A 83 2.85 -0.51 0.35
C ILE A 83 2.45 -0.60 -1.12
N MET A 84 2.67 0.47 -1.87
CA MET A 84 2.30 0.49 -3.28
C MET A 84 3.13 -0.49 -4.10
N ALA A 85 4.39 -0.70 -3.73
CA ALA A 85 5.24 -1.69 -4.37
C ALA A 85 4.65 -3.09 -4.18
N GLN A 86 4.19 -3.40 -2.96
CA GLN A 86 3.56 -4.69 -2.68
C GLN A 86 2.27 -4.87 -3.49
N VAL A 87 1.43 -3.84 -3.50
CA VAL A 87 0.15 -3.90 -4.23
C VAL A 87 0.37 -4.13 -5.72
N ASN A 88 1.38 -3.47 -6.30
CA ASN A 88 1.67 -3.58 -7.73
C ASN A 88 2.63 -4.71 -8.07
N GLU A 89 3.10 -5.44 -7.07
CA GLU A 89 4.02 -6.57 -7.25
C GLU A 89 5.29 -6.17 -8.00
N VAL A 90 5.83 -5.01 -7.64
CA VAL A 90 7.11 -4.53 -8.19
C VAL A 90 8.07 -4.27 -7.04
N SER A 91 9.34 -4.05 -7.36
CA SER A 91 10.32 -3.74 -6.33
C SER A 91 10.07 -2.34 -5.76
N TYR A 92 10.62 -2.11 -4.57
CA TYR A 92 10.57 -0.78 -3.95
C TYR A 92 11.19 0.26 -4.88
N GLU A 93 12.35 -0.06 -5.46
CA GLU A 93 13.07 0.86 -6.33
C GLU A 93 12.26 1.24 -7.57
N GLU A 94 11.55 0.28 -8.15
CA GLU A 94 10.70 0.55 -9.29
C GLU A 94 9.54 1.48 -8.91
N MET A 95 8.92 1.22 -7.76
CA MET A 95 7.81 2.06 -7.32
C MET A 95 8.31 3.47 -6.96
N GLU A 96 9.48 3.57 -6.36
CA GLU A 96 10.08 4.86 -6.03
C GLU A 96 10.29 5.70 -7.28
N LYS A 97 10.77 5.08 -8.35
CA LYS A 97 10.94 5.77 -9.64
C LYS A 97 9.62 6.31 -10.16
N ARG A 98 8.56 5.52 -10.05
CA ARG A 98 7.23 5.95 -10.51
C ARG A 98 6.76 7.17 -9.74
N PHE A 99 7.05 7.24 -8.45
CA PHE A 99 6.68 8.38 -7.63
C PHE A 99 7.50 9.62 -7.98
N GLN A 100 8.76 9.44 -8.31
CA GLN A 100 9.63 10.55 -8.63
C GLN A 100 9.36 11.15 -10.01
N ASN A 101 8.82 10.36 -10.92
CA ASN A 101 8.60 10.78 -12.32
C ASN A 101 7.22 11.37 -12.57
N LYS A 102 6.61 11.92 -11.57
CA LYS A 102 5.32 12.58 -11.74
C LYS A 102 5.47 14.03 -12.15
#